data_b57a47bd8b59850b8dea74d802da9101
#
_entry.id   b57a47bd8b59850b8dea74d802da9101
#
_cell.length_a   1.000
_cell.length_b   1.000
_cell.length_c   1.000
_cell.angle_alpha   90.00
_cell.angle_beta   90.00
_cell.angle_gamma   90.00
#
_symmetry.space_group_name_H-M   'P 1'
#
loop_
_entity.id
_entity.type
_entity.pdbx_description
1 polymer ?
#
loop_
_entity_poly.entity_id
_entity_poly.type
_entity_poly.pdbx_seq_one_letter_code
_entity_poly.pdbx_strand_id
1 'polypeptide(L)'
;MKKILLHGGRVIDPANNIDSINDVLVEDSRIVAVGQLRFTDAAAGAELIDCTGQLVLPGLIDTHSHVYQYVSGRFGLNADMCGVHSGVTTLVDQGGASCMTLPGFRKFIAEPSHSRVLSFLSAYLVGGLEGHFYAELYRPECADVEATVKAAVANKDIVKGIKAHAELGGFARWGVDVMKKAAQIGEQAGLPVYIHFGQLWPMPEEGGHEVDPDEIFPKVLELLKAGDVLAHPFSRHPGGFVAQSGEVHGLVAEAVQRGLKVDVGHGSHFSYKMAAKVLEAGIMPDTLGSDMHGYNTEVPAPAGTPDEHPDEEHLFKGTSRFSLVSAMVSMMALGMSLEEVVPMVTTHAARMLDMSDELGTLGVGREADITVLSDASGEWLLRDNEGTEVIAKRMLQPVFCLRAGQRFNATASILPVPEVA
;
A
#
# COMPACT_ATOMS: atom_id res chain seq x y z
N MET A 1 25.04 23.70 6.22
CA MET A 1 23.70 23.35 5.74
C MET A 1 23.83 22.84 4.31
N LYS A 2 23.31 21.65 4.07
CA LYS A 2 23.29 21.06 2.72
C LYS A 2 22.08 21.62 2.00
N LYS A 3 22.29 22.25 0.82
CA LYS A 3 21.20 22.70 -0.02
C LYS A 3 21.13 21.86 -1.30
N ILE A 4 19.92 21.49 -1.72
CA ILE A 4 19.65 20.77 -2.96
C ILE A 4 18.56 21.55 -3.71
N LEU A 5 18.80 21.83 -5.00
CA LEU A 5 17.80 22.40 -5.90
C LEU A 5 17.42 21.33 -6.94
N LEU A 6 16.20 20.80 -6.84
CA LEU A 6 15.59 20.01 -7.91
C LEU A 6 15.06 21.00 -8.95
N HIS A 7 15.66 21.00 -10.15
CA HIS A 7 15.42 22.03 -11.14
C HIS A 7 14.67 21.53 -12.37
N GLY A 8 13.68 22.31 -12.83
CA GLY A 8 13.08 22.17 -14.15
C GLY A 8 12.15 20.97 -14.32
N GLY A 9 11.78 20.27 -13.26
CA GLY A 9 10.84 19.17 -13.31
C GLY A 9 9.37 19.64 -13.34
N ARG A 10 8.47 18.79 -13.85
CA ARG A 10 7.02 18.99 -13.66
C ARG A 10 6.68 18.65 -12.22
N VAL A 11 6.48 19.66 -11.40
CA VAL A 11 6.06 19.52 -9.99
C VAL A 11 4.56 19.29 -9.97
N ILE A 12 4.14 18.16 -9.38
CA ILE A 12 2.73 17.85 -9.13
C ILE A 12 2.55 17.71 -7.62
N ASP A 13 1.91 18.70 -7.00
CA ASP A 13 1.57 18.70 -5.58
C ASP A 13 0.08 19.02 -5.40
N PRO A 14 -0.77 17.99 -5.30
CA PRO A 14 -2.22 18.18 -5.20
C PRO A 14 -2.64 18.97 -3.96
N ALA A 15 -1.87 18.90 -2.85
CA ALA A 15 -2.17 19.64 -1.62
C ALA A 15 -2.07 21.16 -1.80
N ASN A 16 -1.21 21.62 -2.72
CA ASN A 16 -0.97 23.04 -3.01
C ASN A 16 -1.51 23.47 -4.37
N ASN A 17 -2.27 22.62 -5.06
CA ASN A 17 -2.79 22.84 -6.42
C ASN A 17 -1.68 23.24 -7.43
N ILE A 18 -0.52 22.56 -7.33
CA ILE A 18 0.61 22.78 -8.25
C ILE A 18 0.63 21.63 -9.25
N ASP A 19 0.64 21.99 -10.53
CA ASP A 19 0.97 21.12 -11.67
C ASP A 19 1.62 21.96 -12.76
N SER A 20 2.94 22.14 -12.66
CA SER A 20 3.69 23.00 -13.57
C SER A 20 5.19 22.76 -13.45
N ILE A 21 5.94 23.25 -14.44
CA ILE A 21 7.41 23.22 -14.39
C ILE A 21 7.89 24.20 -13.31
N ASN A 22 8.50 23.65 -12.27
CA ASN A 22 9.02 24.41 -11.14
C ASN A 22 10.31 23.78 -10.60
N ASP A 23 10.94 24.52 -9.70
CA ASP A 23 12.07 24.05 -8.89
C ASP A 23 11.58 23.79 -7.47
N VAL A 24 12.24 22.85 -6.79
CA VAL A 24 12.04 22.59 -5.35
C VAL A 24 13.38 22.75 -4.65
N LEU A 25 13.46 23.68 -3.70
CA LEU A 25 14.65 23.93 -2.90
C LEU A 25 14.52 23.25 -1.54
N VAL A 26 15.52 22.45 -1.22
CA VAL A 26 15.64 21.73 0.06
C VAL A 26 16.86 22.25 0.81
N GLU A 27 16.70 22.52 2.11
CA GLU A 27 17.80 22.76 3.03
C GLU A 27 17.78 21.74 4.16
N ASP A 28 18.90 21.00 4.28
CA ASP A 28 19.02 19.87 5.21
C ASP A 28 17.85 18.87 5.01
N SER A 29 16.89 18.83 5.93
CA SER A 29 15.73 17.91 5.87
C SER A 29 14.41 18.60 5.51
N ARG A 30 14.41 19.89 5.12
CA ARG A 30 13.19 20.67 4.92
C ARG A 30 13.08 21.26 3.52
N ILE A 31 11.84 21.30 3.02
CA ILE A 31 11.49 22.09 1.83
C ILE A 31 11.42 23.56 2.24
N VAL A 32 12.19 24.41 1.57
CA VAL A 32 12.27 25.83 1.89
C VAL A 32 11.65 26.73 0.85
N ALA A 33 11.55 26.28 -0.40
CA ALA A 33 10.86 27.01 -1.46
C ALA A 33 10.44 26.08 -2.61
N VAL A 34 9.33 26.44 -3.27
CA VAL A 34 8.85 25.86 -4.53
C VAL A 34 8.53 27.00 -5.49
N GLY A 35 9.05 26.97 -6.73
CA GLY A 35 8.83 28.03 -7.73
C GLY A 35 9.98 28.12 -8.73
N GLN A 36 10.16 29.29 -9.37
CA GLN A 36 11.25 29.54 -10.29
C GLN A 36 12.48 30.04 -9.53
N LEU A 37 13.39 29.14 -9.14
CA LEU A 37 14.42 29.43 -8.12
C LEU A 37 15.85 29.44 -8.63
N ARG A 38 16.15 28.86 -9.80
CA ARG A 38 17.51 28.56 -10.27
C ARG A 38 18.48 29.77 -10.20
N PHE A 39 18.00 30.97 -10.43
CA PHE A 39 18.83 32.16 -10.46
C PHE A 39 18.56 33.12 -9.31
N THR A 40 17.97 32.64 -8.24
CA THR A 40 17.70 33.43 -7.03
C THR A 40 18.81 33.26 -6.00
N ASP A 41 18.96 34.27 -5.14
CA ASP A 41 19.88 34.19 -3.98
C ASP A 41 19.54 33.03 -3.04
N ALA A 42 18.26 32.63 -2.95
CA ALA A 42 17.83 31.51 -2.14
C ALA A 42 18.49 30.19 -2.58
N ALA A 43 18.71 29.99 -3.87
CA ALA A 43 19.36 28.79 -4.44
C ALA A 43 20.89 28.91 -4.51
N ALA A 44 21.49 30.01 -4.04
CA ALA A 44 22.94 30.18 -4.09
C ALA A 44 23.66 29.07 -3.29
N GLY A 45 24.62 28.43 -3.92
CA GLY A 45 25.40 27.33 -3.32
C GLY A 45 24.68 25.99 -3.19
N ALA A 46 23.47 25.84 -3.74
CA ALA A 46 22.78 24.58 -3.77
C ALA A 46 23.42 23.58 -4.76
N GLU A 47 23.42 22.30 -4.40
CA GLU A 47 23.64 21.20 -5.35
C GLU A 47 22.49 21.19 -6.35
N LEU A 48 22.79 21.40 -7.63
CA LEU A 48 21.79 21.39 -8.68
C LEU A 48 21.55 19.98 -9.19
N ILE A 49 20.30 19.53 -9.12
CA ILE A 49 19.85 18.26 -9.72
C ILE A 49 18.86 18.61 -10.83
N ASP A 50 19.23 18.29 -12.07
CA ASP A 50 18.39 18.50 -13.24
C ASP A 50 17.29 17.44 -13.29
N CYS A 51 16.03 17.87 -13.18
CA CYS A 51 14.82 17.07 -13.28
C CYS A 51 14.03 17.36 -14.56
N THR A 52 14.64 18.00 -15.55
CA THR A 52 13.97 18.34 -16.82
C THR A 52 13.38 17.10 -17.47
N GLY A 53 12.08 17.14 -17.82
CA GLY A 53 11.36 16.01 -18.40
C GLY A 53 10.94 14.93 -17.39
N GLN A 54 11.16 15.17 -16.11
CA GLN A 54 10.77 14.26 -15.02
C GLN A 54 9.62 14.85 -14.19
N LEU A 55 8.91 13.97 -13.48
CA LEU A 55 7.92 14.36 -12.49
C LEU A 55 8.58 14.50 -11.12
N VAL A 56 8.26 15.58 -10.41
CA VAL A 56 8.67 15.83 -9.03
C VAL A 56 7.41 15.86 -8.17
N LEU A 57 7.25 14.85 -7.32
CA LEU A 57 6.06 14.59 -6.52
C LEU A 57 6.38 14.69 -5.02
N PRO A 58 5.39 14.93 -4.15
CA PRO A 58 5.54 14.59 -2.74
C PRO A 58 6.02 13.15 -2.61
N GLY A 59 6.77 12.85 -1.57
CA GLY A 59 7.23 11.49 -1.30
C GLY A 59 6.08 10.49 -1.34
N LEU A 60 6.22 9.45 -2.16
CA LEU A 60 5.18 8.44 -2.32
C LEU A 60 4.94 7.67 -1.03
N ILE A 61 3.69 7.38 -0.76
CA ILE A 61 3.19 6.64 0.40
C ILE A 61 2.54 5.35 -0.12
N ASP A 62 3.15 4.22 0.20
CA ASP A 62 2.57 2.90 -0.06
C ASP A 62 1.68 2.50 1.12
N THR A 63 0.38 2.49 0.91
CA THR A 63 -0.62 2.22 1.94
C THR A 63 -0.78 0.75 2.26
N HIS A 64 -0.17 -0.14 1.47
CA HIS A 64 -0.25 -1.58 1.67
C HIS A 64 1.03 -2.28 1.21
N SER A 65 1.86 -2.63 2.18
CA SER A 65 3.07 -3.44 1.97
C SER A 65 3.26 -4.40 3.13
N HIS A 66 4.11 -5.42 2.95
CA HIS A 66 4.46 -6.36 4.00
C HIS A 66 5.98 -6.32 4.20
N VAL A 67 6.42 -5.59 5.23
CA VAL A 67 7.83 -5.29 5.45
C VAL A 67 8.38 -5.75 6.80
N TYR A 68 7.64 -6.57 7.53
CA TYR A 68 8.18 -7.23 8.71
C TYR A 68 9.06 -8.42 8.31
N GLN A 69 10.21 -8.11 7.73
CA GLN A 69 11.16 -9.09 7.22
C GLN A 69 11.56 -10.10 8.30
N TYR A 70 11.68 -11.37 7.92
CA TYR A 70 12.08 -12.53 8.73
C TYR A 70 11.12 -13.00 9.83
N VAL A 71 10.01 -12.35 10.05
CA VAL A 71 9.02 -12.80 11.03
C VAL A 71 8.17 -13.95 10.51
N SER A 72 7.90 -13.95 9.20
CA SER A 72 7.08 -14.96 8.54
C SER A 72 7.79 -15.56 7.33
N GLY A 73 8.96 -16.18 7.56
CA GLY A 73 9.74 -16.76 6.48
C GLY A 73 10.12 -15.72 5.43
N ARG A 74 9.70 -15.92 4.19
CA ARG A 74 9.96 -14.99 3.07
C ARG A 74 8.84 -13.97 2.81
N PHE A 75 7.73 -14.02 3.55
CA PHE A 75 6.57 -13.17 3.30
C PHE A 75 6.90 -11.67 3.43
N GLY A 76 7.54 -11.28 4.53
CA GLY A 76 7.96 -9.89 4.75
C GLY A 76 9.21 -9.53 3.95
N LEU A 77 9.14 -8.42 3.21
CA LEU A 77 10.24 -7.88 2.41
C LEU A 77 11.09 -6.86 3.18
N ASN A 78 12.26 -6.53 2.66
CA ASN A 78 13.09 -5.47 3.21
C ASN A 78 12.45 -4.10 2.99
N ALA A 79 12.28 -3.31 4.06
CA ALA A 79 11.59 -2.02 4.01
C ALA A 79 12.28 -1.00 3.07
N ASP A 80 13.61 -0.90 3.08
CA ASP A 80 14.31 0.05 2.21
C ASP A 80 14.33 -0.38 0.75
N MET A 81 14.28 -1.68 0.48
CA MET A 81 14.12 -2.20 -0.89
C MET A 81 12.76 -1.83 -1.47
N CYS A 82 11.67 -2.01 -0.70
CA CYS A 82 10.32 -1.63 -1.12
C CYS A 82 10.12 -0.11 -1.09
N GLY A 83 10.82 0.58 -0.20
CA GLY A 83 10.74 2.00 0.08
C GLY A 83 11.71 2.84 -0.74
N VAL A 84 12.71 3.43 -0.08
CA VAL A 84 13.59 4.46 -0.67
C VAL A 84 14.33 3.99 -1.92
N HIS A 85 14.68 2.72 -2.03
CA HIS A 85 15.32 2.16 -3.23
C HIS A 85 14.33 1.82 -4.36
N SER A 86 13.03 2.01 -4.11
CA SER A 86 11.95 1.93 -5.13
C SER A 86 11.25 3.26 -5.35
N GLY A 87 11.79 4.37 -4.81
CA GLY A 87 11.23 5.72 -4.96
C GLY A 87 10.07 6.02 -4.01
N VAL A 88 9.83 5.18 -3.00
CA VAL A 88 8.76 5.33 -2.00
C VAL A 88 9.38 5.79 -0.69
N THR A 89 8.85 6.86 -0.09
CA THR A 89 9.42 7.43 1.15
C THR A 89 8.75 6.92 2.41
N THR A 90 7.49 6.48 2.30
CA THR A 90 6.68 5.98 3.43
C THR A 90 6.00 4.68 3.05
N LEU A 91 6.12 3.69 3.93
CA LEU A 91 5.51 2.36 3.81
C LEU A 91 4.55 2.13 4.98
N VAL A 92 3.41 1.49 4.70
CA VAL A 92 2.50 1.01 5.73
C VAL A 92 2.50 -0.51 5.71
N ASP A 93 3.04 -1.11 6.77
CA ASP A 93 2.98 -2.56 6.96
C ASP A 93 1.57 -2.98 7.36
N GLN A 94 0.95 -3.82 6.54
CA GLN A 94 -0.44 -4.24 6.72
C GLN A 94 -0.54 -5.56 7.51
N GLY A 95 -0.45 -5.43 8.82
CA GLY A 95 -0.68 -6.54 9.74
C GLY A 95 0.53 -7.45 9.97
N GLY A 96 1.73 -7.07 9.54
CA GLY A 96 2.95 -7.80 9.88
C GLY A 96 3.20 -7.81 11.39
N ALA A 97 3.03 -6.67 12.04
CA ALA A 97 3.12 -6.56 13.50
C ALA A 97 1.77 -6.81 14.19
N SER A 98 1.83 -7.43 15.37
CA SER A 98 0.73 -7.58 16.32
C SER A 98 1.06 -6.87 17.65
N CYS A 99 0.11 -6.85 18.58
CA CYS A 99 0.39 -6.32 19.92
C CYS A 99 1.57 -7.03 20.61
N MET A 100 1.82 -8.30 20.30
CA MET A 100 2.93 -9.07 20.87
C MET A 100 4.25 -8.82 20.16
N THR A 101 4.23 -8.57 18.84
CA THR A 101 5.44 -8.48 18.00
C THR A 101 5.83 -7.04 17.66
N LEU A 102 4.98 -6.05 17.97
CA LEU A 102 5.23 -4.63 17.70
C LEU A 102 6.56 -4.10 18.26
N PRO A 103 7.01 -4.47 19.47
CA PRO A 103 8.31 -4.01 19.95
C PRO A 103 9.48 -4.44 19.06
N GLY A 104 9.43 -5.67 18.52
CA GLY A 104 10.42 -6.18 17.57
C GLY A 104 10.34 -5.48 16.22
N PHE A 105 9.14 -5.27 15.70
CA PHE A 105 8.89 -4.51 14.48
C PHE A 105 9.46 -3.09 14.60
N ARG A 106 9.13 -2.37 15.68
CA ARG A 106 9.67 -1.04 15.93
C ARG A 106 11.19 -1.05 15.93
N LYS A 107 11.79 -1.92 16.76
CA LYS A 107 13.22 -1.91 17.02
C LYS A 107 14.08 -2.37 15.85
N PHE A 108 13.61 -3.37 15.11
CA PHE A 108 14.45 -4.05 14.11
C PHE A 108 14.03 -3.75 12.67
N ILE A 109 12.84 -3.16 12.46
CA ILE A 109 12.36 -2.80 11.12
C ILE A 109 12.16 -1.29 11.00
N ALA A 110 11.26 -0.68 11.80
CA ALA A 110 10.89 0.71 11.60
C ALA A 110 12.02 1.70 11.95
N GLU A 111 12.67 1.56 13.13
CA GLU A 111 13.71 2.48 13.56
C GLU A 111 15.00 2.44 12.72
N PRO A 112 15.51 1.29 12.24
CA PRO A 112 16.74 1.25 11.46
C PRO A 112 16.56 1.54 9.97
N SER A 113 15.31 1.52 9.44
CA SER A 113 15.04 1.77 8.03
C SER A 113 15.23 3.24 7.67
N HIS A 114 15.74 3.51 6.48
CA HIS A 114 15.76 4.86 5.90
C HIS A 114 14.35 5.30 5.47
N SER A 115 13.56 4.37 4.98
CA SER A 115 12.14 4.58 4.68
C SER A 115 11.37 4.83 5.98
N ARG A 116 10.36 5.72 5.94
CA ARG A 116 9.41 5.81 7.05
C ARG A 116 8.53 4.57 7.02
N VAL A 117 8.48 3.84 8.13
CA VAL A 117 7.67 2.62 8.24
C VAL A 117 6.61 2.81 9.31
N LEU A 118 5.35 2.71 8.89
CA LEU A 118 4.15 2.76 9.72
C LEU A 118 3.49 1.38 9.74
N SER A 119 2.50 1.16 10.58
CA SER A 119 1.80 -0.12 10.70
C SER A 119 0.30 0.06 10.86
N PHE A 120 -0.47 -0.78 10.17
CA PHE A 120 -1.79 -1.18 10.61
C PHE A 120 -1.62 -2.46 11.42
N LEU A 121 -1.86 -2.35 12.72
CA LEU A 121 -1.56 -3.42 13.66
C LEU A 121 -2.52 -4.60 13.45
N SER A 122 -1.98 -5.81 13.35
CA SER A 122 -2.80 -7.02 13.22
C SER A 122 -3.77 -7.16 14.41
N ALA A 123 -5.03 -7.47 14.12
CA ALA A 123 -6.01 -7.83 15.13
C ALA A 123 -5.67 -9.16 15.82
N TYR A 124 -4.81 -9.99 15.22
CA TYR A 124 -4.41 -11.30 15.73
C TYR A 124 -3.10 -11.21 16.50
N LEU A 125 -2.96 -12.02 17.54
CA LEU A 125 -1.76 -12.05 18.39
C LEU A 125 -0.48 -12.44 17.65
N VAL A 126 -0.60 -13.21 16.59
CA VAL A 126 0.54 -13.73 15.83
C VAL A 126 1.07 -12.75 14.77
N GLY A 127 0.30 -11.74 14.38
CA GLY A 127 0.69 -10.83 13.30
C GLY A 127 0.78 -11.52 11.95
N GLY A 128 1.77 -11.15 11.14
CA GLY A 128 1.98 -11.64 9.78
C GLY A 128 2.65 -13.00 9.68
N LEU A 129 2.60 -13.85 10.69
CA LEU A 129 3.04 -15.24 10.55
C LEU A 129 2.21 -15.94 9.47
N GLU A 130 2.80 -16.88 8.76
CA GLU A 130 2.31 -17.69 7.63
C GLU A 130 0.85 -18.19 7.77
N GLY A 131 -0.09 -17.25 7.95
CA GLY A 131 -1.48 -17.51 8.30
C GLY A 131 -2.24 -18.28 7.25
N HIS A 132 -1.88 -18.10 5.99
CA HIS A 132 -2.46 -18.85 4.88
C HIS A 132 -2.09 -20.34 4.89
N PHE A 133 -1.02 -20.72 5.61
CA PHE A 133 -0.73 -22.13 5.89
C PHE A 133 -1.26 -22.60 7.25
N TYR A 134 -1.36 -21.67 8.22
CA TYR A 134 -1.74 -21.94 9.60
C TYR A 134 -2.97 -21.14 10.00
N ALA A 135 -4.07 -21.33 9.28
CA ALA A 135 -5.32 -20.58 9.46
C ALA A 135 -5.79 -20.55 10.93
N GLU A 136 -5.58 -21.64 11.68
CA GLU A 136 -5.97 -21.75 13.10
C GLU A 136 -5.31 -20.70 14.01
N LEU A 137 -4.20 -20.08 13.61
CA LEU A 137 -3.58 -18.97 14.34
C LEU A 137 -4.38 -17.67 14.27
N TYR A 138 -5.33 -17.60 13.35
CA TYR A 138 -6.17 -16.43 13.08
C TYR A 138 -7.60 -16.58 13.60
N ARG A 139 -7.87 -17.65 14.40
CA ARG A 139 -9.19 -17.84 15.02
C ARG A 139 -9.53 -16.74 16.03
N PRO A 140 -10.81 -16.51 16.35
CA PRO A 140 -11.26 -15.46 17.26
C PRO A 140 -10.54 -15.46 18.63
N GLU A 141 -10.17 -16.64 19.16
CA GLU A 141 -9.46 -16.77 20.43
C GLU A 141 -8.02 -16.23 20.39
N CYS A 142 -7.45 -16.13 19.18
CA CYS A 142 -6.14 -15.52 18.94
C CYS A 142 -6.22 -14.01 18.70
N ALA A 143 -7.36 -13.36 18.97
CA ALA A 143 -7.54 -11.91 18.93
C ALA A 143 -7.86 -11.40 20.35
N ASP A 144 -6.86 -10.77 20.97
CA ASP A 144 -6.98 -10.12 22.28
C ASP A 144 -7.26 -8.63 22.10
N VAL A 145 -8.51 -8.24 22.35
CA VAL A 145 -8.97 -6.86 22.16
C VAL A 145 -8.24 -5.91 23.08
N GLU A 146 -8.15 -6.22 24.38
CA GLU A 146 -7.56 -5.32 25.37
C GLU A 146 -6.05 -5.11 25.12
N ALA A 147 -5.31 -6.18 24.89
CA ALA A 147 -3.87 -6.11 24.61
C ALA A 147 -3.59 -5.34 23.31
N THR A 148 -4.38 -5.55 22.26
CA THR A 148 -4.21 -4.89 20.98
C THR A 148 -4.55 -3.39 21.08
N VAL A 149 -5.63 -3.01 21.74
CA VAL A 149 -5.99 -1.61 21.99
C VAL A 149 -4.89 -0.92 22.78
N LYS A 150 -4.40 -1.53 23.86
CA LYS A 150 -3.32 -0.97 24.69
C LYS A 150 -2.04 -0.74 23.87
N ALA A 151 -1.65 -1.72 23.05
CA ALA A 151 -0.47 -1.60 22.20
C ALA A 151 -0.64 -0.49 21.16
N ALA A 152 -1.80 -0.43 20.48
CA ALA A 152 -2.08 0.58 19.47
C ALA A 152 -2.08 2.00 20.05
N VAL A 153 -2.77 2.21 21.16
CA VAL A 153 -2.85 3.54 21.82
C VAL A 153 -1.49 4.01 22.34
N ALA A 154 -0.66 3.09 22.85
CA ALA A 154 0.69 3.41 23.33
C ALA A 154 1.71 3.71 22.23
N ASN A 155 1.41 3.38 20.97
CA ASN A 155 2.33 3.50 19.84
C ASN A 155 1.72 4.25 18.64
N LYS A 156 0.93 5.29 18.88
CA LYS A 156 0.23 6.09 17.84
C LYS A 156 1.18 6.77 16.85
N ASP A 157 2.45 6.92 17.19
CA ASP A 157 3.48 7.46 16.31
C ASP A 157 3.72 6.55 15.09
N ILE A 158 3.61 5.23 15.23
CA ILE A 158 3.77 4.28 14.12
C ILE A 158 2.50 3.50 13.80
N VAL A 159 1.59 3.27 14.76
CA VAL A 159 0.34 2.53 14.52
C VAL A 159 -0.75 3.49 14.04
N LYS A 160 -1.24 3.27 12.82
CA LYS A 160 -2.21 4.14 12.14
C LYS A 160 -3.57 3.49 11.91
N GLY A 161 -3.70 2.20 12.20
CA GLY A 161 -4.95 1.45 12.04
C GLY A 161 -4.82 0.01 12.52
N ILE A 162 -5.88 -0.74 12.31
CA ILE A 162 -6.00 -2.16 12.65
C ILE A 162 -6.22 -2.97 11.37
N LYS A 163 -5.47 -4.04 11.17
CA LYS A 163 -5.61 -4.96 10.04
C LYS A 163 -6.38 -6.20 10.43
N ALA A 164 -7.38 -6.58 9.61
CA ALA A 164 -8.09 -7.84 9.72
C ALA A 164 -8.48 -8.40 8.35
N HIS A 165 -9.00 -9.63 8.33
CA HIS A 165 -9.29 -10.38 7.11
C HIS A 165 -10.73 -10.88 7.14
N ALA A 166 -11.51 -10.42 6.17
CA ALA A 166 -12.87 -10.88 5.88
C ALA A 166 -12.83 -11.71 4.60
N GLU A 167 -12.36 -12.95 4.71
CA GLU A 167 -12.10 -13.79 3.56
C GLU A 167 -12.80 -15.15 3.70
N LEU A 168 -12.97 -15.84 2.58
CA LEU A 168 -13.84 -17.00 2.45
C LEU A 168 -13.45 -18.16 3.40
N GLY A 169 -12.16 -18.49 3.47
CA GLY A 169 -11.68 -19.61 4.31
C GLY A 169 -11.85 -19.36 5.81
N GLY A 170 -11.71 -18.11 6.26
CA GLY A 170 -11.95 -17.71 7.66
C GLY A 170 -13.42 -17.68 7.99
N PHE A 171 -14.28 -17.17 7.10
CA PHE A 171 -15.73 -17.19 7.28
C PHE A 171 -16.27 -18.63 7.35
N ALA A 172 -15.71 -19.54 6.54
CA ALA A 172 -16.08 -20.96 6.58
C ALA A 172 -15.71 -21.64 7.91
N ARG A 173 -14.71 -21.11 8.63
CA ARG A 173 -14.28 -21.64 9.94
C ARG A 173 -15.00 -20.98 11.12
N TRP A 174 -15.07 -19.65 11.10
CA TRP A 174 -15.43 -18.85 12.30
C TRP A 174 -16.53 -17.82 12.05
N GLY A 175 -17.11 -17.81 10.86
CA GLY A 175 -18.13 -16.80 10.52
C GLY A 175 -17.58 -15.38 10.65
N VAL A 176 -18.40 -14.50 11.23
CA VAL A 176 -18.12 -13.05 11.35
C VAL A 176 -17.37 -12.67 12.65
N ASP A 177 -17.02 -13.62 13.50
CA ASP A 177 -16.57 -13.30 14.87
C ASP A 177 -15.20 -12.64 14.94
N VAL A 178 -14.29 -12.97 14.00
CA VAL A 178 -13.02 -12.26 13.85
C VAL A 178 -13.25 -10.78 13.51
N MET A 179 -14.19 -10.50 12.62
CA MET A 179 -14.51 -9.14 12.20
C MET A 179 -15.15 -8.32 13.32
N LYS A 180 -16.00 -8.92 14.15
CA LYS A 180 -16.54 -8.27 15.35
C LYS A 180 -15.44 -7.83 16.30
N LYS A 181 -14.43 -8.67 16.55
CA LYS A 181 -13.29 -8.33 17.40
C LYS A 181 -12.44 -7.22 16.78
N ALA A 182 -12.16 -7.28 15.47
CA ALA A 182 -11.41 -6.24 14.78
C ALA A 182 -12.13 -4.89 14.85
N ALA A 183 -13.44 -4.84 14.59
CA ALA A 183 -14.25 -3.63 14.72
C ALA A 183 -14.21 -3.07 16.15
N GLN A 184 -14.34 -3.93 17.17
CA GLN A 184 -14.24 -3.55 18.59
C GLN A 184 -12.85 -2.96 18.91
N ILE A 185 -11.76 -3.54 18.41
CA ILE A 185 -10.40 -3.00 18.57
C ILE A 185 -10.32 -1.62 17.96
N GLY A 186 -10.76 -1.45 16.70
CA GLY A 186 -10.73 -0.17 15.99
C GLY A 186 -11.54 0.92 16.70
N GLU A 187 -12.73 0.57 17.21
CA GLU A 187 -13.58 1.49 17.98
C GLU A 187 -12.89 1.95 19.28
N GLN A 188 -12.39 1.01 20.09
CA GLN A 188 -11.78 1.31 21.39
C GLN A 188 -10.43 2.01 21.24
N ALA A 189 -9.65 1.72 20.21
CA ALA A 189 -8.39 2.40 19.94
C ALA A 189 -8.58 3.78 19.29
N GLY A 190 -9.77 4.07 18.74
CA GLY A 190 -10.04 5.27 17.96
C GLY A 190 -9.28 5.27 16.64
N LEU A 191 -9.12 4.10 16.02
CA LEU A 191 -8.37 3.90 14.76
C LEU A 191 -9.28 3.27 13.68
N PRO A 192 -8.96 3.51 12.39
CA PRO A 192 -9.65 2.81 11.30
C PRO A 192 -9.29 1.32 11.29
N VAL A 193 -10.22 0.50 10.79
CA VAL A 193 -9.97 -0.90 10.50
C VAL A 193 -9.78 -1.05 8.99
N TYR A 194 -8.72 -1.74 8.58
CA TYR A 194 -8.39 -2.05 7.21
C TYR A 194 -8.69 -3.53 6.94
N ILE A 195 -9.60 -3.81 6.03
CA ILE A 195 -10.15 -5.14 5.81
C ILE A 195 -9.67 -5.71 4.49
N HIS A 196 -9.01 -6.87 4.55
CA HIS A 196 -8.75 -7.71 3.39
C HIS A 196 -10.03 -8.44 2.99
N PHE A 197 -10.40 -8.35 1.72
CA PHE A 197 -11.47 -9.13 1.10
C PHE A 197 -10.89 -10.08 0.04
N GLY A 198 -11.58 -11.19 -0.21
CA GLY A 198 -11.20 -12.22 -1.14
C GLY A 198 -10.85 -13.52 -0.45
N GLN A 199 -10.05 -14.37 -1.06
CA GLN A 199 -9.63 -15.63 -0.47
C GLN A 199 -8.15 -15.57 -0.07
N LEU A 200 -7.87 -15.78 1.20
CA LEU A 200 -6.52 -15.83 1.78
C LEU A 200 -6.14 -17.25 2.19
N TRP A 201 -7.07 -17.98 2.79
CA TRP A 201 -6.86 -19.34 3.29
C TRP A 201 -7.62 -20.36 2.46
N PRO A 202 -7.10 -21.60 2.36
CA PRO A 202 -7.84 -22.69 1.74
C PRO A 202 -9.14 -22.96 2.51
N MET A 203 -10.14 -23.48 1.83
CA MET A 203 -11.36 -23.96 2.48
C MET A 203 -11.01 -25.10 3.43
N PRO A 204 -11.69 -25.19 4.61
CA PRO A 204 -11.46 -26.30 5.53
C PRO A 204 -11.90 -27.61 4.87
N GLU A 205 -11.08 -28.67 5.04
CA GLU A 205 -11.41 -30.01 4.56
C GLU A 205 -12.53 -30.65 5.39
N GLU A 206 -12.54 -30.39 6.70
CA GLU A 206 -13.54 -30.87 7.65
C GLU A 206 -13.98 -29.76 8.60
N GLY A 207 -15.20 -29.86 9.12
CA GLY A 207 -15.69 -28.98 10.19
C GLY A 207 -16.00 -27.54 9.77
N GLY A 208 -15.89 -27.22 8.49
CA GLY A 208 -16.28 -25.91 7.97
C GLY A 208 -17.78 -25.78 7.73
N HIS A 209 -18.24 -24.53 7.66
CA HIS A 209 -19.60 -24.19 7.24
C HIS A 209 -19.61 -23.89 5.74
N GLU A 210 -20.69 -24.23 5.07
CA GLU A 210 -20.94 -23.74 3.74
C GLU A 210 -21.14 -22.21 3.80
N VAL A 211 -20.38 -21.47 3.01
CA VAL A 211 -20.42 -20.00 2.96
C VAL A 211 -20.69 -19.58 1.53
N ASP A 212 -21.75 -18.81 1.34
CA ASP A 212 -21.93 -18.05 0.10
C ASP A 212 -20.95 -16.87 0.10
N PRO A 213 -19.99 -16.80 -0.83
CA PRO A 213 -19.05 -15.69 -0.91
C PRO A 213 -19.74 -14.32 -0.98
N ASP A 214 -20.92 -14.24 -1.62
CA ASP A 214 -21.66 -13.00 -1.79
C ASP A 214 -22.32 -12.50 -0.48
N GLU A 215 -22.40 -13.33 0.56
CA GLU A 215 -22.86 -12.91 1.89
C GLU A 215 -21.78 -12.33 2.80
N ILE A 216 -20.50 -12.47 2.47
CA ILE A 216 -19.39 -11.97 3.30
C ILE A 216 -19.39 -10.46 3.34
N PHE A 217 -19.42 -9.83 2.18
CA PHE A 217 -19.34 -8.38 2.04
C PHE A 217 -20.44 -7.64 2.79
N PRO A 218 -21.76 -7.98 2.63
CA PRO A 218 -22.83 -7.37 3.41
C PRO A 218 -22.65 -7.50 4.92
N LYS A 219 -22.33 -8.71 5.40
CA LYS A 219 -22.16 -8.98 6.84
C LYS A 219 -21.03 -8.17 7.48
N VAL A 220 -19.96 -7.93 6.73
CA VAL A 220 -18.83 -7.13 7.20
C VAL A 220 -19.17 -5.64 7.21
N LEU A 221 -19.87 -5.14 6.19
CA LEU A 221 -20.26 -3.73 6.11
C LEU A 221 -21.11 -3.25 7.29
N GLU A 222 -21.90 -4.15 7.90
CA GLU A 222 -22.69 -3.83 9.10
C GLU A 222 -21.83 -3.47 10.32
N LEU A 223 -20.57 -3.95 10.37
CA LEU A 223 -19.63 -3.74 11.47
C LEU A 223 -18.74 -2.51 11.28
N LEU A 224 -18.68 -1.96 10.08
CA LEU A 224 -17.74 -0.92 9.73
C LEU A 224 -18.33 0.48 9.85
N LYS A 225 -17.47 1.45 10.18
CA LYS A 225 -17.78 2.87 10.34
C LYS A 225 -17.05 3.73 9.30
N ALA A 226 -17.45 4.99 9.18
CA ALA A 226 -16.75 5.97 8.37
C ALA A 226 -15.26 6.03 8.73
N GLY A 227 -14.40 6.04 7.71
CA GLY A 227 -12.96 6.01 7.85
C GLY A 227 -12.34 4.60 7.82
N ASP A 228 -13.12 3.53 8.03
CA ASP A 228 -12.63 2.17 7.82
C ASP A 228 -12.36 1.91 6.34
N VAL A 229 -11.42 1.00 6.03
CA VAL A 229 -10.87 0.81 4.68
C VAL A 229 -11.21 -0.58 4.15
N LEU A 230 -11.78 -0.61 2.97
CA LEU A 230 -12.08 -1.82 2.19
C LEU A 230 -10.94 -2.05 1.20
N ALA A 231 -10.21 -3.14 1.36
CA ALA A 231 -9.08 -3.48 0.50
C ALA A 231 -9.48 -4.42 -0.64
N HIS A 232 -8.64 -4.45 -1.67
CA HIS A 232 -8.71 -5.35 -2.82
C HIS A 232 -10.01 -5.25 -3.64
N PRO A 233 -10.46 -4.02 -4.01
CA PRO A 233 -11.68 -3.84 -4.82
C PRO A 233 -11.60 -4.57 -6.15
N PHE A 234 -10.40 -4.83 -6.66
CA PHE A 234 -10.12 -5.44 -7.96
C PHE A 234 -9.67 -6.91 -7.84
N SER A 235 -10.02 -7.55 -6.71
CA SER A 235 -9.63 -8.93 -6.45
C SER A 235 -10.28 -9.91 -7.43
N ARG A 236 -9.46 -10.85 -7.93
CA ARG A 236 -9.90 -12.02 -8.70
C ARG A 236 -10.57 -13.11 -7.83
N HIS A 237 -10.41 -13.02 -6.51
CA HIS A 237 -10.92 -14.00 -5.57
C HIS A 237 -12.37 -13.71 -5.18
N PRO A 238 -13.19 -14.75 -4.90
CA PRO A 238 -14.58 -14.57 -4.47
C PRO A 238 -14.67 -13.94 -3.07
N GLY A 239 -15.82 -13.37 -2.75
CA GLY A 239 -16.09 -12.75 -1.45
C GLY A 239 -15.65 -11.30 -1.33
N GLY A 240 -15.38 -10.63 -2.47
CA GLY A 240 -14.98 -9.22 -2.55
C GLY A 240 -16.08 -8.31 -3.11
N PHE A 241 -15.65 -7.28 -3.85
CA PHE A 241 -16.54 -6.26 -4.43
C PHE A 241 -17.42 -6.77 -5.56
N VAL A 242 -16.95 -7.77 -6.30
CA VAL A 242 -17.66 -8.37 -7.43
C VAL A 242 -18.27 -9.69 -6.98
N ALA A 243 -19.58 -9.80 -7.12
CA ALA A 243 -20.34 -10.99 -6.80
C ALA A 243 -20.05 -12.15 -7.78
N GLN A 244 -20.43 -13.38 -7.41
CA GLN A 244 -20.32 -14.55 -8.28
C GLN A 244 -21.10 -14.39 -9.60
N SER A 245 -22.12 -13.55 -9.61
CA SER A 245 -22.83 -13.16 -10.83
C SER A 245 -21.97 -12.38 -11.82
N GLY A 246 -20.83 -11.83 -11.35
CA GLY A 246 -19.97 -10.93 -12.10
C GLY A 246 -20.37 -9.45 -12.03
N GLU A 247 -21.39 -9.11 -11.26
CA GLU A 247 -21.83 -7.73 -11.01
C GLU A 247 -21.17 -7.18 -9.74
N VAL A 248 -20.93 -5.87 -9.68
CA VAL A 248 -20.45 -5.20 -8.46
C VAL A 248 -21.59 -5.15 -7.44
N HIS A 249 -21.30 -5.50 -6.18
CA HIS A 249 -22.30 -5.40 -5.12
C HIS A 249 -22.85 -3.96 -4.98
N GLY A 250 -24.17 -3.80 -5.05
CA GLY A 250 -24.80 -2.48 -4.91
C GLY A 250 -24.46 -1.76 -3.60
N LEU A 251 -24.16 -2.52 -2.54
CA LEU A 251 -23.75 -2.00 -1.24
C LEU A 251 -22.40 -1.30 -1.23
N VAL A 252 -21.54 -1.49 -2.24
CA VAL A 252 -20.23 -0.81 -2.32
C VAL A 252 -20.43 0.70 -2.41
N ALA A 253 -21.32 1.15 -3.29
CA ALA A 253 -21.61 2.58 -3.45
C ALA A 253 -22.19 3.19 -2.15
N GLU A 254 -23.07 2.47 -1.47
CA GLU A 254 -23.60 2.89 -0.17
C GLU A 254 -22.51 2.96 0.90
N ALA A 255 -21.60 2.00 0.94
CA ALA A 255 -20.47 1.98 1.86
C ALA A 255 -19.57 3.21 1.66
N VAL A 256 -19.22 3.53 0.42
CA VAL A 256 -18.44 4.73 0.08
C VAL A 256 -19.17 6.01 0.48
N GLN A 257 -20.49 6.10 0.22
CA GLN A 257 -21.32 7.24 0.66
C GLN A 257 -21.38 7.38 2.18
N ARG A 258 -21.34 6.28 2.93
CA ARG A 258 -21.24 6.28 4.39
C ARG A 258 -19.87 6.74 4.90
N GLY A 259 -18.89 6.95 4.01
CA GLY A 259 -17.55 7.43 4.33
C GLY A 259 -16.51 6.34 4.53
N LEU A 260 -16.79 5.07 4.16
CA LEU A 260 -15.77 4.05 4.08
C LEU A 260 -14.81 4.38 2.94
N LYS A 261 -13.56 3.96 3.10
CA LYS A 261 -12.48 4.18 2.15
C LYS A 261 -12.19 2.93 1.34
N VAL A 262 -11.66 3.10 0.14
CA VAL A 262 -11.28 2.01 -0.75
C VAL A 262 -9.79 2.11 -1.05
N ASP A 263 -9.04 1.06 -0.71
CA ASP A 263 -7.62 0.93 -1.06
C ASP A 263 -7.42 -0.19 -2.08
N VAL A 264 -6.63 0.08 -3.13
CA VAL A 264 -6.44 -0.91 -4.19
C VAL A 264 -5.78 -2.17 -3.65
N GLY A 265 -4.72 -2.06 -2.83
CA GLY A 265 -3.97 -3.24 -2.38
C GLY A 265 -3.68 -4.16 -3.56
N HIS A 266 -2.89 -3.68 -4.53
CA HIS A 266 -2.79 -4.28 -5.87
C HIS A 266 -2.40 -5.77 -5.83
N GLY A 267 -1.22 -6.07 -5.36
CA GLY A 267 -0.70 -7.41 -5.12
C GLY A 267 -1.00 -8.44 -6.20
N SER A 268 -0.97 -9.70 -5.80
CA SER A 268 -1.33 -10.85 -6.65
C SER A 268 -2.85 -11.07 -6.77
N HIS A 269 -3.64 -10.35 -5.99
CA HIS A 269 -5.10 -10.38 -6.03
C HIS A 269 -5.67 -9.67 -7.26
N PHE A 270 -4.95 -8.71 -7.78
CA PHE A 270 -5.40 -7.78 -8.81
C PHE A 270 -5.76 -8.48 -10.12
N SER A 271 -6.90 -8.07 -10.68
CA SER A 271 -7.38 -8.49 -11.99
C SER A 271 -7.81 -7.28 -12.81
N TYR A 272 -7.27 -7.12 -14.01
CA TYR A 272 -7.70 -6.05 -14.93
C TYR A 272 -9.19 -6.15 -15.28
N LYS A 273 -9.71 -7.38 -15.38
CA LYS A 273 -11.14 -7.60 -15.65
C LYS A 273 -12.02 -7.12 -14.51
N MET A 274 -11.64 -7.40 -13.26
CA MET A 274 -12.39 -6.95 -12.10
C MET A 274 -12.24 -5.44 -11.90
N ALA A 275 -11.04 -4.90 -12.11
CA ALA A 275 -10.79 -3.46 -12.04
C ALA A 275 -11.66 -2.68 -13.04
N ALA A 276 -11.75 -3.11 -14.30
CA ALA A 276 -12.62 -2.48 -15.29
C ALA A 276 -14.07 -2.45 -14.82
N LYS A 277 -14.61 -3.56 -14.32
CA LYS A 277 -15.99 -3.64 -13.83
C LYS A 277 -16.27 -2.68 -12.66
N VAL A 278 -15.37 -2.65 -11.69
CA VAL A 278 -15.53 -1.80 -10.49
C VAL A 278 -15.44 -0.31 -10.86
N LEU A 279 -14.50 0.06 -11.74
CA LEU A 279 -14.35 1.43 -12.23
C LEU A 279 -15.55 1.84 -13.12
N GLU A 280 -16.05 0.95 -13.99
CA GLU A 280 -17.26 1.18 -14.80
C GLU A 280 -18.51 1.36 -13.94
N ALA A 281 -18.57 0.72 -12.77
CA ALA A 281 -19.62 0.95 -11.77
C ALA A 281 -19.49 2.29 -11.02
N GLY A 282 -18.48 3.10 -11.34
CA GLY A 282 -18.24 4.40 -10.72
C GLY A 282 -17.57 4.35 -9.34
N ILE A 283 -17.00 3.21 -8.95
CA ILE A 283 -16.29 3.07 -7.68
C ILE A 283 -14.82 3.42 -7.89
N MET A 284 -14.42 4.60 -7.41
CA MET A 284 -13.05 5.08 -7.50
C MET A 284 -12.32 4.80 -6.19
N PRO A 285 -11.11 4.19 -6.22
CA PRO A 285 -10.32 4.01 -5.01
C PRO A 285 -9.86 5.35 -4.41
N ASP A 286 -9.81 5.41 -3.07
CA ASP A 286 -9.22 6.55 -2.36
C ASP A 286 -7.70 6.49 -2.35
N THR A 287 -7.12 5.28 -2.17
CA THR A 287 -5.67 5.07 -2.04
C THR A 287 -5.19 3.87 -2.86
N LEU A 288 -3.89 3.82 -3.08
CA LEU A 288 -3.22 2.77 -3.82
C LEU A 288 -2.08 2.18 -2.99
N GLY A 289 -2.28 0.97 -2.48
CA GLY A 289 -1.24 0.13 -1.92
C GLY A 289 -0.71 -0.87 -2.93
N SER A 290 0.55 -1.25 -2.81
CA SER A 290 1.19 -2.20 -3.71
C SER A 290 0.90 -3.65 -3.35
N ASP A 291 0.66 -3.94 -2.08
CA ASP A 291 0.52 -5.29 -1.51
C ASP A 291 1.71 -6.21 -1.87
N MET A 292 2.92 -5.64 -1.77
CA MET A 292 4.15 -6.40 -2.02
C MET A 292 4.48 -7.31 -0.84
N HIS A 293 4.75 -8.57 -1.16
CA HIS A 293 5.24 -9.59 -0.23
C HIS A 293 6.08 -10.63 -0.97
N GLY A 294 6.81 -11.47 -0.25
CA GLY A 294 7.78 -12.40 -0.83
C GLY A 294 7.22 -13.56 -1.65
N TYR A 295 5.89 -13.70 -1.72
CA TYR A 295 5.24 -14.68 -2.59
C TYR A 295 4.80 -14.09 -3.95
N ASN A 296 4.59 -12.78 -4.02
CA ASN A 296 4.26 -12.11 -5.27
C ASN A 296 5.45 -11.32 -5.86
N THR A 297 6.57 -11.28 -5.15
CA THR A 297 7.77 -10.55 -5.56
C THR A 297 8.98 -11.46 -5.42
N GLU A 298 9.68 -11.69 -6.51
CA GLU A 298 10.84 -12.56 -6.55
C GLU A 298 12.05 -11.90 -5.87
N VAL A 299 12.33 -12.33 -4.65
CA VAL A 299 13.47 -11.86 -3.87
C VAL A 299 14.27 -13.09 -3.44
N PRO A 300 15.61 -13.07 -3.54
CA PRO A 300 16.42 -14.16 -3.01
C PRO A 300 16.13 -14.36 -1.53
N ALA A 301 15.74 -15.58 -1.14
CA ALA A 301 15.60 -15.93 0.26
C ALA A 301 16.97 -15.82 0.95
N PRO A 302 17.06 -15.29 2.17
CA PRO A 302 18.29 -15.31 2.94
C PRO A 302 18.80 -16.73 3.13
N ALA A 303 20.12 -16.92 3.10
CA ALA A 303 20.73 -18.23 3.35
C ALA A 303 20.27 -18.80 4.70
N GLY A 304 19.76 -20.04 4.69
CA GLY A 304 19.25 -20.71 5.89
C GLY A 304 17.81 -20.38 6.25
N THR A 305 17.10 -19.57 5.45
CA THR A 305 15.64 -19.43 5.59
C THR A 305 14.98 -20.70 5.05
N PRO A 306 14.13 -21.38 5.83
CA PRO A 306 13.38 -22.50 5.33
C PRO A 306 12.48 -22.05 4.16
N ASP A 307 12.53 -22.78 3.07
CA ASP A 307 11.59 -22.68 1.97
C ASP A 307 10.77 -23.98 1.96
N GLU A 308 9.91 -24.08 2.94
CA GLU A 308 9.23 -25.33 3.26
C GLU A 308 7.97 -25.56 2.41
N HIS A 309 7.52 -24.52 1.71
CA HIS A 309 6.27 -24.57 0.96
C HIS A 309 6.53 -24.47 -0.55
N PRO A 310 6.11 -25.46 -1.33
CA PRO A 310 6.22 -25.43 -2.78
C PRO A 310 5.45 -24.24 -3.35
N ASP A 311 6.11 -23.42 -4.17
CA ASP A 311 5.49 -22.25 -4.82
C ASP A 311 4.23 -22.59 -5.62
N GLU A 312 4.09 -23.84 -6.05
CA GLU A 312 3.00 -24.33 -6.90
C GLU A 312 1.65 -24.36 -6.21
N GLU A 313 1.63 -24.45 -4.88
CA GLU A 313 0.39 -24.53 -4.07
C GLU A 313 -0.02 -23.19 -3.47
N HIS A 314 0.76 -22.12 -3.71
CA HIS A 314 0.51 -20.84 -3.05
C HIS A 314 -0.54 -20.01 -3.78
N LEU A 315 -1.63 -19.64 -3.08
CA LEU A 315 -2.72 -18.80 -3.63
C LEU A 315 -2.23 -17.44 -4.15
N PHE A 316 -1.11 -16.97 -3.63
CA PHE A 316 -0.53 -15.64 -3.93
C PHE A 316 0.66 -15.69 -4.87
N LYS A 317 0.97 -16.82 -5.49
CA LYS A 317 2.01 -16.88 -6.52
C LYS A 317 1.70 -15.84 -7.60
N GLY A 318 2.64 -14.98 -7.86
CA GLY A 318 2.44 -13.84 -8.75
C GLY A 318 3.69 -13.46 -9.52
N THR A 319 3.68 -12.24 -10.01
CA THR A 319 4.76 -11.66 -10.81
C THR A 319 6.04 -11.53 -10.02
N SER A 320 7.16 -11.73 -10.68
CA SER A 320 8.49 -11.73 -10.08
C SER A 320 9.01 -10.33 -9.71
N ARG A 321 8.46 -9.25 -10.29
CA ARG A 321 8.90 -7.87 -10.06
C ARG A 321 7.72 -6.93 -10.02
N PHE A 322 7.64 -6.14 -8.96
CA PHE A 322 6.54 -5.21 -8.73
C PHE A 322 6.98 -4.03 -7.87
N SER A 323 6.26 -2.93 -7.93
CA SER A 323 6.47 -1.75 -7.07
C SER A 323 5.21 -0.88 -7.03
N LEU A 324 5.12 0.05 -6.08
CA LEU A 324 4.04 1.03 -6.04
C LEU A 324 3.93 1.82 -7.36
N VAL A 325 5.06 2.18 -7.96
CA VAL A 325 5.07 2.92 -9.23
C VAL A 325 4.51 2.07 -10.37
N SER A 326 4.77 0.75 -10.40
CA SER A 326 4.13 -0.12 -11.39
C SER A 326 2.62 -0.27 -11.16
N ALA A 327 2.18 -0.26 -9.90
CA ALA A 327 0.75 -0.20 -9.59
C ALA A 327 0.10 1.11 -10.10
N MET A 328 0.78 2.27 -9.98
CA MET A 328 0.33 3.53 -10.59
C MET A 328 0.16 3.40 -12.11
N VAL A 329 1.12 2.75 -12.79
CA VAL A 329 1.04 2.50 -14.24
C VAL A 329 -0.15 1.61 -14.57
N SER A 330 -0.45 0.59 -13.76
CA SER A 330 -1.63 -0.27 -13.93
C SER A 330 -2.94 0.53 -13.84
N MET A 331 -3.05 1.47 -12.90
CA MET A 331 -4.23 2.35 -12.79
C MET A 331 -4.39 3.24 -14.02
N MET A 332 -3.28 3.82 -14.50
CA MET A 332 -3.31 4.64 -15.72
C MET A 332 -3.67 3.80 -16.97
N ALA A 333 -3.22 2.56 -17.07
CA ALA A 333 -3.59 1.66 -18.16
C ALA A 333 -5.09 1.31 -18.17
N LEU A 334 -5.77 1.41 -17.02
CA LEU A 334 -7.22 1.29 -16.87
C LEU A 334 -7.98 2.58 -17.20
N GLY A 335 -7.28 3.65 -17.62
CA GLY A 335 -7.88 4.91 -18.03
C GLY A 335 -7.87 6.01 -16.98
N MET A 336 -7.36 5.78 -15.78
CA MET A 336 -7.18 6.84 -14.78
C MET A 336 -6.10 7.82 -15.23
N SER A 337 -6.35 9.10 -15.01
CA SER A 337 -5.37 10.16 -15.29
C SER A 337 -4.26 10.21 -14.23
N LEU A 338 -3.16 10.89 -14.53
CA LEU A 338 -2.10 11.12 -13.56
C LEU A 338 -2.59 11.96 -12.37
N GLU A 339 -3.48 12.91 -12.64
CA GLU A 339 -4.13 13.79 -11.67
C GLU A 339 -5.03 13.04 -10.69
N GLU A 340 -5.55 11.88 -11.10
CA GLU A 340 -6.32 10.97 -10.22
C GLU A 340 -5.41 10.01 -9.45
N VAL A 341 -4.35 9.51 -10.07
CA VAL A 341 -3.46 8.50 -9.45
C VAL A 341 -2.49 9.12 -8.44
N VAL A 342 -1.92 10.30 -8.71
CA VAL A 342 -0.96 10.93 -7.79
C VAL A 342 -1.55 11.21 -6.40
N PRO A 343 -2.77 11.75 -6.25
CA PRO A 343 -3.39 11.90 -4.94
C PRO A 343 -3.52 10.60 -4.14
N MET A 344 -3.77 9.46 -4.81
CA MET A 344 -3.94 8.15 -4.16
C MET A 344 -2.70 7.69 -3.40
N VAL A 345 -1.51 8.10 -3.86
CA VAL A 345 -0.20 7.74 -3.28
C VAL A 345 0.48 8.92 -2.57
N THR A 346 -0.23 10.02 -2.40
CA THR A 346 0.27 11.24 -1.72
C THR A 346 -0.76 11.79 -0.74
N THR A 347 -1.58 12.76 -1.15
CA THR A 347 -2.52 13.48 -0.27
C THR A 347 -3.62 12.61 0.32
N HIS A 348 -4.18 11.68 -0.45
CA HIS A 348 -5.24 10.79 0.04
C HIS A 348 -4.66 9.76 1.01
N ALA A 349 -3.50 9.20 0.69
CA ALA A 349 -2.77 8.29 1.58
C ALA A 349 -2.40 8.99 2.90
N ALA A 350 -1.87 10.22 2.85
CA ALA A 350 -1.57 11.01 4.04
C ALA A 350 -2.82 11.27 4.91
N ARG A 351 -3.97 11.54 4.27
CA ARG A 351 -5.25 11.74 4.95
C ARG A 351 -5.75 10.46 5.62
N MET A 352 -5.65 9.30 4.94
CA MET A 352 -6.02 8.00 5.51
C MET A 352 -5.22 7.67 6.76
N LEU A 353 -3.95 8.12 6.82
CA LEU A 353 -3.04 7.91 7.95
C LEU A 353 -3.16 8.97 9.06
N ASP A 354 -4.06 9.96 8.91
CA ASP A 354 -4.15 11.14 9.78
C ASP A 354 -2.79 11.87 9.89
N MET A 355 -2.09 12.02 8.77
CA MET A 355 -0.76 12.63 8.69
C MET A 355 -0.66 13.73 7.61
N SER A 356 -1.79 14.35 7.23
CA SER A 356 -1.81 15.43 6.22
C SER A 356 -0.97 16.64 6.61
N ASP A 357 -0.72 16.83 7.92
CA ASP A 357 0.16 17.87 8.42
C ASP A 357 1.66 17.55 8.28
N GLU A 358 2.00 16.31 7.95
CA GLU A 358 3.39 15.86 7.83
C GLU A 358 3.73 15.37 6.41
N LEU A 359 2.83 14.65 5.75
CA LEU A 359 3.05 13.90 4.51
C LEU A 359 2.17 14.38 3.36
N GLY A 360 2.50 13.91 2.15
CA GLY A 360 1.67 14.07 0.96
C GLY A 360 1.69 15.46 0.33
N THR A 361 2.69 16.29 0.64
CA THR A 361 2.81 17.68 0.13
C THR A 361 4.25 18.13 0.00
N LEU A 362 4.51 19.04 -0.93
CA LEU A 362 5.77 19.79 -1.09
C LEU A 362 5.71 21.17 -0.42
N GLY A 363 4.78 21.38 0.51
CA GLY A 363 4.63 22.64 1.21
C GLY A 363 5.90 23.11 1.93
N VAL A 364 6.16 24.42 1.91
CA VAL A 364 7.30 25.03 2.60
C VAL A 364 7.27 24.72 4.09
N GLY A 365 8.42 24.35 4.64
CA GLY A 365 8.58 23.96 6.04
C GLY A 365 8.33 22.46 6.31
N ARG A 366 7.78 21.72 5.33
CA ARG A 366 7.57 20.26 5.43
C ARG A 366 8.89 19.51 5.35
N GLU A 367 8.90 18.29 5.87
CA GLU A 367 10.03 17.37 5.67
C GLU A 367 10.25 17.12 4.19
N ALA A 368 11.49 17.08 3.75
CA ALA A 368 11.81 16.91 2.34
C ALA A 368 11.72 15.43 1.94
N ASP A 369 10.50 14.93 1.91
CA ASP A 369 10.11 13.65 1.33
C ASP A 369 9.60 13.91 -0.09
N ILE A 370 10.40 13.55 -1.10
CA ILE A 370 10.18 13.90 -2.51
C ILE A 370 10.48 12.70 -3.37
N THR A 371 9.62 12.38 -4.32
CA THR A 371 9.87 11.34 -5.32
C THR A 371 10.05 11.94 -6.69
N VAL A 372 11.07 11.46 -7.42
CA VAL A 372 11.32 11.85 -8.81
C VAL A 372 11.13 10.64 -9.70
N LEU A 373 10.23 10.76 -10.67
CA LEU A 373 9.90 9.72 -11.64
C LEU A 373 10.29 10.16 -13.06
N SER A 374 10.77 9.22 -13.86
CA SER A 374 10.76 9.39 -15.32
C SER A 374 9.33 9.18 -15.83
N ASP A 375 9.02 9.81 -16.95
CA ASP A 375 7.69 9.82 -17.56
C ASP A 375 7.85 9.67 -19.08
N ALA A 376 7.51 8.50 -19.60
CA ALA A 376 7.68 8.19 -21.02
C ALA A 376 6.34 7.85 -21.66
N SER A 377 6.13 8.36 -22.89
CA SER A 377 5.00 7.99 -23.75
C SER A 377 5.42 6.89 -24.71
N GLY A 378 4.58 5.86 -24.90
CA GLY A 378 4.89 4.71 -25.76
C GLY A 378 3.82 3.63 -25.61
N GLU A 379 4.18 2.38 -25.87
CA GLU A 379 3.32 1.22 -25.71
C GLU A 379 4.07 0.14 -24.94
N TRP A 380 3.53 -0.24 -23.79
CA TRP A 380 4.09 -1.28 -22.95
C TRP A 380 3.03 -2.32 -22.60
N LEU A 381 3.45 -3.57 -22.65
CA LEU A 381 2.59 -4.69 -22.30
C LEU A 381 2.61 -4.90 -20.77
N LEU A 382 1.42 -4.87 -20.17
CA LEU A 382 1.21 -5.22 -18.77
C LEU A 382 0.37 -6.48 -18.70
N ARG A 383 0.66 -7.33 -17.70
CA ARG A 383 -0.09 -8.56 -17.44
C ARG A 383 -0.46 -8.66 -15.96
N ASP A 384 -1.67 -9.14 -15.68
CA ASP A 384 -2.05 -9.56 -14.34
C ASP A 384 -1.75 -11.06 -14.10
N ASN A 385 -2.03 -11.53 -12.88
CA ASN A 385 -1.78 -12.92 -12.51
C ASN A 385 -2.77 -13.94 -13.12
N GLU A 386 -3.79 -13.46 -13.84
CA GLU A 386 -4.69 -14.30 -14.65
C GLU A 386 -4.23 -14.36 -16.12
N GLY A 387 -3.16 -13.65 -16.47
CA GLY A 387 -2.67 -13.55 -17.85
C GLY A 387 -3.46 -12.55 -18.71
N THR A 388 -4.30 -11.70 -18.12
CA THR A 388 -4.97 -10.62 -18.84
C THR A 388 -3.97 -9.56 -19.22
N GLU A 389 -3.91 -9.24 -20.52
CA GLU A 389 -2.98 -8.27 -21.07
C GLU A 389 -3.66 -6.92 -21.32
N VAL A 390 -2.97 -5.84 -20.98
CA VAL A 390 -3.35 -4.46 -21.31
C VAL A 390 -2.16 -3.67 -21.81
N ILE A 391 -2.40 -2.66 -22.63
CA ILE A 391 -1.36 -1.78 -23.16
C ILE A 391 -1.36 -0.47 -22.39
N ALA A 392 -0.28 -0.22 -21.66
CA ALA A 392 -0.03 1.09 -21.08
C ALA A 392 0.53 2.05 -22.14
N LYS A 393 -0.06 3.24 -22.24
CA LYS A 393 0.40 4.31 -23.16
C LYS A 393 1.39 5.27 -22.50
N ARG A 394 1.59 5.11 -21.22
CA ARG A 394 2.50 5.91 -20.40
C ARG A 394 3.23 5.00 -19.41
N MET A 395 4.53 5.23 -19.26
CA MET A 395 5.37 4.47 -18.35
C MET A 395 6.04 5.40 -17.36
N LEU A 396 5.80 5.16 -16.08
CA LEU A 396 6.51 5.79 -14.97
C LEU A 396 7.55 4.83 -14.41
N GLN A 397 8.75 5.35 -14.13
CA GLN A 397 9.78 4.60 -13.42
C GLN A 397 10.42 5.49 -12.35
N PRO A 398 10.70 4.97 -11.16
CA PRO A 398 11.39 5.73 -10.13
C PRO A 398 12.84 6.00 -10.56
N VAL A 399 13.30 7.24 -10.37
CA VAL A 399 14.68 7.65 -10.62
C VAL A 399 15.44 7.75 -9.31
N PHE A 400 14.92 8.52 -8.38
CA PHE A 400 15.39 8.63 -7.00
C PHE A 400 14.30 9.20 -6.11
N CYS A 401 14.50 9.14 -4.80
CA CYS A 401 13.73 9.94 -3.86
C CYS A 401 14.65 10.69 -2.90
N LEU A 402 14.10 11.74 -2.29
CA LEU A 402 14.63 12.33 -1.06
C LEU A 402 13.76 11.85 0.09
N ARG A 403 14.37 11.32 1.14
CA ARG A 403 13.72 11.01 2.41
C ARG A 403 14.39 11.84 3.51
N ALA A 404 13.64 12.75 4.10
CA ALA A 404 14.17 13.77 5.02
C ALA A 404 15.39 14.52 4.44
N GLY A 405 15.35 14.86 3.14
CA GLY A 405 16.42 15.55 2.42
C GLY A 405 17.62 14.68 2.03
N GLN A 406 17.67 13.41 2.42
CA GLN A 406 18.68 12.47 1.97
C GLN A 406 18.26 11.79 0.67
N ARG A 407 19.15 11.80 -0.33
CA ARG A 407 18.90 11.19 -1.65
C ARG A 407 19.16 9.69 -1.63
N PHE A 408 18.23 8.93 -2.21
CA PHE A 408 18.32 7.51 -2.48
C PHE A 408 17.98 7.23 -3.95
N ASN A 409 18.90 6.62 -4.68
CA ASN A 409 18.62 6.23 -6.06
C ASN A 409 17.72 4.99 -6.09
N ALA A 410 16.84 4.92 -7.09
CA ALA A 410 15.96 3.78 -7.30
C ALA A 410 16.74 2.63 -7.95
N THR A 411 17.23 1.71 -7.11
CA THR A 411 18.14 0.61 -7.49
C THR A 411 17.66 -0.76 -7.01
N ALA A 412 16.43 -0.83 -6.48
CA ALA A 412 15.91 -2.09 -5.95
C ALA A 412 15.78 -3.15 -7.06
N SER A 413 16.15 -4.39 -6.73
CA SER A 413 16.08 -5.52 -7.66
C SER A 413 14.65 -5.92 -8.04
N ILE A 414 13.67 -5.49 -7.22
CA ILE A 414 12.24 -5.74 -7.44
C ILE A 414 11.62 -4.82 -8.50
N LEU A 415 12.31 -3.78 -8.95
CA LEU A 415 11.76 -2.86 -9.94
C LEU A 415 11.53 -3.57 -11.28
N PRO A 416 10.33 -3.47 -11.85
CA PRO A 416 10.04 -4.06 -13.15
C PRO A 416 10.92 -3.46 -14.26
N VAL A 417 11.28 -4.31 -15.21
CA VAL A 417 11.84 -3.89 -16.50
C VAL A 417 10.67 -3.79 -17.47
N PRO A 418 10.33 -2.60 -18.00
CA PRO A 418 9.20 -2.43 -18.88
C PRO A 418 9.34 -3.27 -20.17
N GLU A 419 8.28 -4.01 -20.52
CA GLU A 419 8.21 -4.76 -21.76
C GLU A 419 7.53 -3.88 -22.83
N VAL A 420 8.25 -3.58 -23.90
CA VAL A 420 7.70 -2.81 -25.02
C VAL A 420 6.74 -3.71 -25.78
N ALA A 421 5.52 -3.22 -26.09
CA ALA A 421 4.45 -3.97 -26.77
C ALA A 421 4.68 -4.19 -28.25
#